data_71de84a4975ede35305314970cbc4583
#
_entry.id   71de84a4975ede35305314970cbc4583
#
_cell.length_a   1.000
_cell.length_b   1.000
_cell.length_c   1.000
_cell.angle_alpha   90.00
_cell.angle_beta   90.00
_cell.angle_gamma   90.00
#
_symmetry.space_group_name_H-M   'P 1'
#
loop_
_entity.id
_entity.type
_entity.pdbx_description
1 polymer ?
#
loop_
_entity_poly.entity_id
_entity_poly.type
_entity_poly.pdbx_seq_one_letter_code
_entity_poly.pdbx_strand_id
1 'polypeptide(L)'
;MTNSSTDLNDEATRQAATDELVQRVNEEIDVLSFDDSDQGTLRQLVESFSDKRGMMRLRIAETLGQIGEPATPVLIEALAKHPNEVVRRACAKTLTLIADPSAVPTLVNSFLNDSDTVVQGSSVGALARVGRPAAPDLLKILENPDHPETIKGHAAWALAFMGSEAKDLLMQTLNAESEALRAAVVGAIAKVAQEEGSPDNFDILINALDDRSENVRCEAAAALGNLAYQPAISSLLPMLSHPSTETRKSAVLAVMKIGQADTVSALQTAMANETDDSLQPIFNLAISQIQKKTAANDDWD
;
A
#
# COMPACT_ATOMS: atom_id res chain seq x y z
N MET A 1 -27.59 -41.98 6.02
CA MET A 1 -28.24 -40.81 5.40
C MET A 1 -28.89 -39.83 6.41
N THR A 2 -28.64 -39.98 7.70
CA THR A 2 -29.26 -39.16 8.78
C THR A 2 -28.42 -37.97 9.27
N ASN A 3 -27.14 -37.87 8.94
CA ASN A 3 -26.27 -36.75 9.40
C ASN A 3 -26.52 -35.41 8.66
N SER A 4 -26.95 -35.44 7.39
CA SER A 4 -27.06 -34.24 6.55
C SER A 4 -28.20 -33.29 6.95
N SER A 5 -29.31 -33.83 7.48
CA SER A 5 -30.49 -33.01 7.86
C SER A 5 -30.30 -32.34 9.25
N THR A 6 -29.60 -32.97 10.16
CA THR A 6 -29.27 -32.41 11.49
C THR A 6 -28.27 -31.26 11.34
N ASP A 7 -27.21 -31.45 10.53
CA ASP A 7 -26.22 -30.41 10.25
C ASP A 7 -26.82 -29.17 9.58
N LEU A 8 -27.78 -29.34 8.67
CA LEU A 8 -28.46 -28.21 8.01
C LEU A 8 -29.35 -27.43 8.97
N ASN A 9 -30.04 -28.13 9.90
CA ASN A 9 -30.88 -27.48 10.90
C ASN A 9 -30.06 -26.72 11.93
N ASP A 10 -28.92 -27.27 12.35
CA ASP A 10 -27.98 -26.61 13.25
C ASP A 10 -27.33 -25.36 12.62
N GLU A 11 -27.05 -25.40 11.31
CA GLU A 11 -26.51 -24.26 10.58
C GLU A 11 -27.56 -23.15 10.44
N ALA A 12 -28.81 -23.50 10.08
CA ALA A 12 -29.89 -22.52 9.98
C ALA A 12 -30.18 -21.84 11.33
N THR A 13 -30.12 -22.58 12.43
CA THR A 13 -30.30 -22.04 13.78
C THR A 13 -29.17 -21.07 14.14
N ARG A 14 -27.92 -21.40 13.82
CA ARG A 14 -26.77 -20.50 14.02
C ARG A 14 -26.88 -19.22 13.21
N GLN A 15 -27.31 -19.33 11.95
CA GLN A 15 -27.51 -18.18 11.08
C GLN A 15 -28.61 -17.26 11.59
N ALA A 16 -29.75 -17.81 12.05
CA ALA A 16 -30.84 -17.03 12.66
C ALA A 16 -30.35 -16.28 13.91
N ALA A 17 -29.60 -16.96 14.79
CA ALA A 17 -29.03 -16.32 15.98
C ALA A 17 -28.05 -15.19 15.64
N THR A 18 -27.25 -15.36 14.57
CA THR A 18 -26.36 -14.30 14.07
C THR A 18 -27.16 -13.11 13.54
N ASP A 19 -28.24 -13.38 12.77
CA ASP A 19 -29.11 -12.33 12.24
C ASP A 19 -29.74 -11.50 13.37
N GLU A 20 -30.30 -12.18 14.40
CA GLU A 20 -30.88 -11.52 15.57
C GLU A 20 -29.85 -10.70 16.35
N LEU A 21 -28.63 -11.25 16.56
CA LEU A 21 -27.57 -10.56 17.27
C LEU A 21 -27.20 -9.26 16.56
N VAL A 22 -26.91 -9.32 15.26
CA VAL A 22 -26.50 -8.17 14.46
C VAL A 22 -27.64 -7.14 14.37
N GLN A 23 -28.87 -7.58 14.19
CA GLN A 23 -30.03 -6.69 14.16
C GLN A 23 -30.20 -5.95 15.48
N ARG A 24 -30.20 -6.67 16.62
CA ARG A 24 -30.33 -6.09 17.97
C ARG A 24 -29.24 -5.08 18.24
N VAL A 25 -27.97 -5.41 17.97
CA VAL A 25 -26.86 -4.50 18.23
C VAL A 25 -26.97 -3.24 17.35
N ASN A 26 -27.34 -3.36 16.08
CA ASN A 26 -27.54 -2.19 15.24
C ASN A 26 -28.69 -1.30 15.72
N GLU A 27 -29.81 -1.90 16.16
CA GLU A 27 -30.92 -1.13 16.74
C GLU A 27 -30.47 -0.38 18.01
N GLU A 28 -29.67 -1.02 18.88
CA GLU A 28 -29.11 -0.39 20.08
C GLU A 28 -28.12 0.76 19.74
N ILE A 29 -27.30 0.60 18.67
CA ILE A 29 -26.40 1.65 18.17
C ILE A 29 -27.21 2.83 17.62
N ASP A 30 -28.24 2.56 16.81
CA ASP A 30 -29.07 3.60 16.18
C ASP A 30 -29.77 4.51 17.20
N VAL A 31 -30.16 3.95 18.34
CA VAL A 31 -30.80 4.70 19.45
C VAL A 31 -29.82 5.10 20.56
N LEU A 32 -28.51 4.93 20.35
CA LEU A 32 -27.43 5.29 21.26
C LEU A 32 -27.56 4.61 22.66
N SER A 33 -28.05 3.37 22.68
CA SER A 33 -28.24 2.58 23.92
C SER A 33 -27.30 1.37 24.03
N PHE A 34 -26.46 1.14 23.01
CA PHE A 34 -25.49 0.04 23.06
C PHE A 34 -24.48 0.25 24.19
N ASP A 35 -24.30 -0.78 25.01
CA ASP A 35 -23.28 -0.80 26.08
C ASP A 35 -21.95 -1.26 25.47
N ASP A 36 -21.07 -0.32 25.17
CA ASP A 36 -19.73 -0.56 24.58
C ASP A 36 -18.78 -1.31 25.53
N SER A 37 -19.11 -1.43 26.80
CA SER A 37 -18.39 -2.23 27.80
C SER A 37 -18.79 -3.71 27.81
N ASP A 38 -19.87 -4.10 27.13
CA ASP A 38 -20.33 -5.50 27.03
C ASP A 38 -19.40 -6.37 26.17
N GLN A 39 -18.33 -6.81 26.80
CA GLN A 39 -17.34 -7.71 26.16
C GLN A 39 -17.96 -9.06 25.72
N GLY A 40 -19.09 -9.46 26.33
CA GLY A 40 -19.81 -10.68 25.96
C GLY A 40 -20.42 -10.57 24.56
N THR A 41 -21.16 -9.50 24.31
CA THR A 41 -21.75 -9.21 23.00
C THR A 41 -20.66 -8.98 21.94
N LEU A 42 -19.60 -8.24 22.26
CA LEU A 42 -18.49 -8.03 21.32
C LEU A 42 -17.80 -9.34 20.90
N ARG A 43 -17.58 -10.27 21.85
CA ARG A 43 -17.04 -11.61 21.51
C ARG A 43 -18.00 -12.41 20.65
N GLN A 44 -19.31 -12.37 20.93
CA GLN A 44 -20.29 -13.07 20.11
C GLN A 44 -20.31 -12.56 18.67
N LEU A 45 -20.20 -11.25 18.44
CA LEU A 45 -20.07 -10.66 17.10
C LEU A 45 -18.81 -11.17 16.40
N VAL A 46 -17.66 -11.22 17.07
CA VAL A 46 -16.42 -11.72 16.51
C VAL A 46 -16.50 -13.21 16.16
N GLU A 47 -17.07 -14.06 17.04
CA GLU A 47 -17.29 -15.48 16.76
C GLU A 47 -18.23 -15.69 15.56
N SER A 48 -19.18 -14.78 15.35
CA SER A 48 -20.11 -14.79 14.23
C SER A 48 -19.44 -14.54 12.87
N PHE A 49 -18.17 -14.11 12.81
CA PHE A 49 -17.39 -14.12 11.58
C PHE A 49 -17.17 -15.52 10.99
N SER A 50 -17.41 -16.57 11.75
CA SER A 50 -17.46 -17.94 11.27
C SER A 50 -18.66 -18.24 10.33
N ASP A 51 -19.64 -17.35 10.22
CA ASP A 51 -20.78 -17.47 9.31
C ASP A 51 -20.31 -17.60 7.86
N LYS A 52 -20.85 -18.56 7.13
CA LYS A 52 -20.47 -18.85 5.74
C LYS A 52 -20.94 -17.78 4.76
N ARG A 53 -21.94 -16.99 5.13
CA ARG A 53 -22.52 -15.91 4.31
C ARG A 53 -21.60 -14.70 4.28
N GLY A 54 -21.00 -14.40 3.10
CA GLY A 54 -20.08 -13.26 2.94
C GLY A 54 -20.71 -11.92 3.31
N MET A 55 -21.98 -11.69 2.94
CA MET A 55 -22.69 -10.46 3.28
C MET A 55 -22.93 -10.30 4.77
N MET A 56 -23.13 -11.42 5.51
CA MET A 56 -23.28 -11.35 6.95
C MET A 56 -21.96 -10.95 7.62
N ARG A 57 -20.83 -11.53 7.18
CA ARG A 57 -19.50 -11.09 7.69
C ARG A 57 -19.23 -9.61 7.43
N LEU A 58 -19.68 -9.08 6.27
CA LEU A 58 -19.57 -7.64 6.00
C LEU A 58 -20.38 -6.82 6.98
N ARG A 59 -21.66 -7.19 7.21
CA ARG A 59 -22.51 -6.50 8.21
C ARG A 59 -21.90 -6.53 9.61
N ILE A 60 -21.39 -7.68 10.05
CA ILE A 60 -20.71 -7.78 11.35
C ILE A 60 -19.51 -6.83 11.41
N ALA A 61 -18.71 -6.76 10.33
CA ALA A 61 -17.57 -5.85 10.27
C ALA A 61 -18.00 -4.38 10.33
N GLU A 62 -19.08 -4.01 9.64
CA GLU A 62 -19.67 -2.67 9.68
C GLU A 62 -20.20 -2.33 11.08
N THR A 63 -20.93 -3.26 11.74
CA THR A 63 -21.42 -3.09 13.10
C THR A 63 -20.26 -2.87 14.09
N LEU A 64 -19.22 -3.73 14.06
CA LEU A 64 -18.04 -3.57 14.91
C LEU A 64 -17.25 -2.30 14.57
N GLY A 65 -17.22 -1.91 13.29
CA GLY A 65 -16.64 -0.66 12.84
C GLY A 65 -17.37 0.58 13.37
N GLN A 66 -18.70 0.52 13.48
CA GLN A 66 -19.52 1.59 14.08
C GLN A 66 -19.33 1.68 15.60
N ILE A 67 -19.19 0.53 16.29
CA ILE A 67 -18.83 0.50 17.71
C ILE A 67 -17.46 1.16 17.93
N GLY A 68 -16.50 0.93 17.00
CA GLY A 68 -15.20 1.58 17.04
C GLY A 68 -14.21 1.00 18.05
N GLU A 69 -13.45 1.87 18.72
CA GLU A 69 -12.36 1.49 19.63
C GLU A 69 -12.76 0.47 20.73
N PRO A 70 -13.96 0.49 21.33
CA PRO A 70 -14.36 -0.54 22.29
C PRO A 70 -14.31 -1.98 21.76
N ALA A 71 -14.45 -2.17 20.43
CA ALA A 71 -14.34 -3.49 19.80
C ALA A 71 -12.87 -3.93 19.56
N THR A 72 -11.91 -3.02 19.61
CA THR A 72 -10.49 -3.32 19.29
C THR A 72 -9.92 -4.46 20.15
N PRO A 73 -10.09 -4.53 21.47
CA PRO A 73 -9.49 -5.60 22.27
C PRO A 73 -9.92 -7.00 21.85
N VAL A 74 -11.21 -7.22 21.57
CA VAL A 74 -11.71 -8.55 21.16
C VAL A 74 -11.27 -8.90 19.74
N LEU A 75 -11.16 -7.92 18.84
CA LEU A 75 -10.64 -8.11 17.50
C LEU A 75 -9.15 -8.47 17.51
N ILE A 76 -8.34 -7.80 18.33
CA ILE A 76 -6.93 -8.09 18.56
C ILE A 76 -6.75 -9.52 19.09
N GLU A 77 -7.52 -9.91 20.10
CA GLU A 77 -7.44 -11.25 20.69
C GLU A 77 -7.76 -12.32 19.64
N ALA A 78 -8.82 -12.14 18.86
CA ALA A 78 -9.23 -13.09 17.84
C ALA A 78 -8.24 -13.12 16.65
N LEU A 79 -7.74 -11.97 16.19
CA LEU A 79 -6.71 -11.91 15.17
C LEU A 79 -5.45 -12.70 15.57
N ALA A 80 -5.04 -12.58 16.83
CA ALA A 80 -3.83 -13.24 17.32
C ALA A 80 -3.98 -14.75 17.54
N LYS A 81 -5.20 -15.22 17.92
CA LYS A 81 -5.33 -16.58 18.50
C LYS A 81 -6.41 -17.45 17.87
N HIS A 82 -7.35 -16.86 17.10
CA HIS A 82 -8.48 -17.64 16.63
C HIS A 82 -8.06 -18.71 15.62
N PRO A 83 -8.49 -19.98 15.80
CA PRO A 83 -8.05 -21.10 14.95
C PRO A 83 -8.54 -20.99 13.49
N ASN A 84 -9.71 -20.37 13.27
CA ASN A 84 -10.29 -20.21 11.94
C ASN A 84 -9.73 -18.97 11.26
N GLU A 85 -9.02 -19.17 10.13
CA GLU A 85 -8.44 -18.08 9.33
C GLU A 85 -9.50 -17.11 8.78
N VAL A 86 -10.73 -17.55 8.56
CA VAL A 86 -11.81 -16.66 8.07
C VAL A 86 -12.14 -15.60 9.13
N VAL A 87 -12.15 -15.99 10.41
CA VAL A 87 -12.35 -15.05 11.53
C VAL A 87 -11.16 -14.11 11.62
N ARG A 88 -9.91 -14.62 11.59
CA ARG A 88 -8.71 -13.76 11.61
C ARG A 88 -8.69 -12.74 10.47
N ARG A 89 -9.03 -13.18 9.23
CA ARG A 89 -9.17 -12.28 8.05
C ARG A 89 -10.21 -11.18 8.29
N ALA A 90 -11.35 -11.55 8.84
CA ALA A 90 -12.44 -10.61 9.14
C ALA A 90 -12.00 -9.61 10.21
N CYS A 91 -11.34 -10.06 11.29
CA CYS A 91 -10.81 -9.18 12.34
C CYS A 91 -9.81 -8.17 11.79
N ALA A 92 -8.83 -8.61 10.97
CA ALA A 92 -7.85 -7.70 10.35
C ALA A 92 -8.53 -6.64 9.47
N LYS A 93 -9.54 -7.05 8.66
CA LYS A 93 -10.33 -6.12 7.84
C LYS A 93 -11.16 -5.15 8.67
N THR A 94 -11.74 -5.60 9.78
CA THR A 94 -12.52 -4.74 10.67
C THR A 94 -11.62 -3.71 11.36
N LEU A 95 -10.42 -4.13 11.79
CA LEU A 95 -9.41 -3.21 12.32
C LEU A 95 -8.98 -2.13 11.32
N THR A 96 -9.11 -2.38 10.01
CA THR A 96 -8.92 -1.33 8.98
C THR A 96 -10.00 -0.25 9.04
N LEU A 97 -11.23 -0.60 9.42
CA LEU A 97 -12.33 0.37 9.57
C LEU A 97 -12.17 1.22 10.84
N ILE A 98 -11.72 0.59 11.93
CA ILE A 98 -11.55 1.26 13.23
C ILE A 98 -10.28 2.12 13.24
N ALA A 99 -9.19 1.60 12.67
CA ALA A 99 -7.87 2.26 12.61
C ALA A 99 -7.29 2.63 13.99
N ASP A 100 -7.59 1.85 15.03
CA ASP A 100 -7.08 2.10 16.38
C ASP A 100 -5.58 1.76 16.48
N PRO A 101 -4.73 2.72 16.91
CA PRO A 101 -3.29 2.50 17.08
C PRO A 101 -2.92 1.37 18.04
N SER A 102 -3.77 1.03 19.00
CA SER A 102 -3.51 -0.07 19.94
C SER A 102 -3.42 -1.43 19.26
N ALA A 103 -3.96 -1.56 18.05
CA ALA A 103 -3.89 -2.78 17.25
C ALA A 103 -2.53 -2.99 16.57
N VAL A 104 -1.67 -1.97 16.48
CA VAL A 104 -0.39 -2.02 15.71
C VAL A 104 0.48 -3.22 16.07
N PRO A 105 0.77 -3.54 17.34
CA PRO A 105 1.64 -4.67 17.65
C PRO A 105 1.10 -6.02 17.15
N THR A 106 -0.21 -6.23 17.27
CA THR A 106 -0.87 -7.46 16.80
C THR A 106 -0.92 -7.52 15.28
N LEU A 107 -1.22 -6.40 14.61
CA LEU A 107 -1.23 -6.31 13.15
C LEU A 107 0.16 -6.58 12.57
N VAL A 108 1.23 -6.04 13.17
CA VAL A 108 2.61 -6.32 12.76
C VAL A 108 2.94 -7.79 12.92
N ASN A 109 2.60 -8.40 14.06
CA ASN A 109 2.81 -9.82 14.27
C ASN A 109 2.05 -10.68 13.25
N SER A 110 0.79 -10.38 12.98
CA SER A 110 -0.03 -11.11 12.01
C SER A 110 0.47 -10.91 10.57
N PHE A 111 0.93 -9.71 10.22
CA PHE A 111 1.53 -9.43 8.92
C PHE A 111 2.79 -10.28 8.68
N LEU A 112 3.63 -10.42 9.70
CA LEU A 112 4.90 -11.14 9.58
C LEU A 112 4.74 -12.65 9.69
N ASN A 113 3.83 -13.14 10.53
CA ASN A 113 3.87 -14.51 11.03
C ASN A 113 2.58 -15.32 10.83
N ASP A 114 1.47 -14.75 10.38
CA ASP A 114 0.25 -15.54 10.17
C ASP A 114 0.47 -16.56 9.04
N SER A 115 -0.04 -17.76 9.24
CA SER A 115 0.06 -18.83 8.25
C SER A 115 -0.78 -18.58 6.99
N ASP A 116 -1.74 -17.66 7.05
CA ASP A 116 -2.64 -17.30 5.96
C ASP A 116 -2.22 -15.98 5.31
N THR A 117 -1.90 -16.02 4.02
CA THR A 117 -1.43 -14.85 3.27
C THR A 117 -2.48 -13.75 3.14
N VAL A 118 -3.78 -14.07 3.23
CA VAL A 118 -4.86 -13.07 3.20
C VAL A 118 -4.93 -12.35 4.54
N VAL A 119 -4.66 -13.03 5.66
CA VAL A 119 -4.50 -12.38 6.98
C VAL A 119 -3.30 -11.44 6.95
N GLN A 120 -2.15 -11.90 6.42
CA GLN A 120 -0.97 -11.04 6.26
C GLN A 120 -1.27 -9.78 5.47
N GLY A 121 -1.89 -9.92 4.27
CA GLY A 121 -2.25 -8.79 3.41
C GLY A 121 -3.29 -7.85 4.04
N SER A 122 -4.28 -8.40 4.77
CA SER A 122 -5.28 -7.59 5.48
C SER A 122 -4.65 -6.83 6.65
N SER A 123 -3.70 -7.44 7.35
CA SER A 123 -2.99 -6.82 8.47
C SER A 123 -2.11 -5.64 8.02
N VAL A 124 -1.37 -5.78 6.92
CA VAL A 124 -0.60 -4.65 6.39
C VAL A 124 -1.50 -3.54 5.85
N GLY A 125 -2.66 -3.90 5.27
CA GLY A 125 -3.69 -2.93 4.89
C GLY A 125 -4.24 -2.14 6.09
N ALA A 126 -4.46 -2.82 7.21
CA ALA A 126 -4.86 -2.17 8.46
C ALA A 126 -3.75 -1.26 9.02
N LEU A 127 -2.48 -1.69 9.00
CA LEU A 127 -1.34 -0.85 9.39
C LEU A 127 -1.26 0.43 8.54
N ALA A 128 -1.45 0.30 7.21
CA ALA A 128 -1.50 1.45 6.31
C ALA A 128 -2.62 2.44 6.69
N ARG A 129 -3.77 1.94 7.13
CA ARG A 129 -4.92 2.76 7.52
C ARG A 129 -4.78 3.39 8.91
N VAL A 130 -4.11 2.70 9.85
CA VAL A 130 -3.72 3.29 11.15
C VAL A 130 -2.82 4.50 10.96
N GLY A 131 -2.05 4.53 9.87
CA GLY A 131 -1.23 5.66 9.48
C GLY A 131 0.03 5.84 10.33
N ARG A 132 0.35 7.10 10.67
CA ARG A 132 1.59 7.49 11.35
C ARG A 132 2.01 6.60 12.55
N PRO A 133 1.10 6.14 13.44
CA PRO A 133 1.49 5.26 14.54
C PRO A 133 2.13 3.93 14.12
N ALA A 134 1.79 3.41 12.94
CA ALA A 134 2.35 2.16 12.41
C ALA A 134 3.67 2.35 11.62
N ALA A 135 3.97 3.58 11.18
CA ALA A 135 5.12 3.87 10.32
C ALA A 135 6.48 3.43 10.93
N PRO A 136 6.78 3.63 12.23
CA PRO A 136 8.06 3.20 12.80
C PRO A 136 8.31 1.69 12.70
N ASP A 137 7.26 0.86 12.84
CA ASP A 137 7.40 -0.59 12.75
C ASP A 137 7.55 -1.05 11.29
N LEU A 138 6.86 -0.40 10.35
CA LEU A 138 7.05 -0.66 8.92
C LEU A 138 8.47 -0.27 8.44
N LEU A 139 9.03 0.83 8.93
CA LEU A 139 10.41 1.23 8.65
C LEU A 139 11.42 0.19 9.19
N LYS A 140 11.22 -0.34 10.41
CA LYS A 140 12.04 -1.42 10.95
C LYS A 140 11.98 -2.70 10.10
N ILE A 141 10.79 -3.02 9.55
CA ILE A 141 10.64 -4.17 8.64
C ILE A 141 11.47 -3.98 7.38
N LEU A 142 11.49 -2.77 6.81
CA LEU A 142 12.30 -2.45 5.62
C LEU A 142 13.81 -2.48 5.92
N GLU A 143 14.20 -2.06 7.11
CA GLU A 143 15.61 -2.03 7.52
C GLU A 143 16.17 -3.43 7.78
N ASN A 144 15.34 -4.38 8.21
CA ASN A 144 15.78 -5.72 8.56
C ASN A 144 16.14 -6.54 7.29
N PRO A 145 17.41 -6.95 7.11
CA PRO A 145 17.83 -7.72 5.93
C PRO A 145 17.22 -9.12 5.88
N ASP A 146 16.79 -9.68 7.02
CA ASP A 146 16.27 -11.05 7.10
C ASP A 146 14.82 -11.17 6.59
N HIS A 147 14.09 -10.04 6.41
CA HIS A 147 12.75 -10.10 5.86
C HIS A 147 12.76 -10.31 4.34
N PRO A 148 11.88 -11.20 3.82
CA PRO A 148 11.72 -11.42 2.40
C PRO A 148 11.35 -10.12 1.65
N GLU A 149 11.78 -10.01 0.40
CA GLU A 149 11.47 -8.82 -0.44
C GLU A 149 9.95 -8.60 -0.62
N THR A 150 9.15 -9.67 -0.59
CA THR A 150 7.67 -9.56 -0.63
C THR A 150 7.10 -8.84 0.60
N ILE A 151 7.64 -9.12 1.79
CA ILE A 151 7.27 -8.45 3.05
C ILE A 151 7.71 -6.98 3.00
N LYS A 152 8.96 -6.72 2.58
CA LYS A 152 9.47 -5.36 2.40
C LYS A 152 8.63 -4.57 1.38
N GLY A 153 8.27 -5.17 0.26
CA GLY A 153 7.41 -4.54 -0.73
C GLY A 153 6.03 -4.14 -0.18
N HIS A 154 5.41 -4.99 0.63
CA HIS A 154 4.15 -4.65 1.31
C HIS A 154 4.32 -3.54 2.36
N ALA A 155 5.41 -3.56 3.12
CA ALA A 155 5.69 -2.49 4.09
C ALA A 155 5.95 -1.14 3.37
N ALA A 156 6.69 -1.14 2.26
CA ALA A 156 6.90 0.03 1.42
C ALA A 156 5.58 0.58 0.85
N TRP A 157 4.72 -0.32 0.34
CA TRP A 157 3.39 0.05 -0.12
C TRP A 157 2.55 0.71 0.98
N ALA A 158 2.57 0.16 2.20
CA ALA A 158 1.82 0.72 3.32
C ALA A 158 2.31 2.13 3.69
N LEU A 159 3.63 2.35 3.72
CA LEU A 159 4.22 3.68 3.94
C LEU A 159 3.84 4.68 2.84
N ALA A 160 3.89 4.25 1.58
CA ALA A 160 3.45 5.07 0.46
C ALA A 160 1.94 5.42 0.54
N PHE A 161 1.11 4.48 1.01
CA PHE A 161 -0.32 4.72 1.22
C PHE A 161 -0.59 5.77 2.31
N MET A 162 0.24 5.84 3.35
CA MET A 162 0.13 6.86 4.40
C MET A 162 0.38 8.29 3.88
N GLY A 163 1.15 8.43 2.79
CA GLY A 163 1.42 9.73 2.17
C GLY A 163 1.98 10.75 3.16
N SER A 164 1.35 11.93 3.21
CA SER A 164 1.78 13.05 4.04
C SER A 164 1.75 12.79 5.55
N GLU A 165 0.94 11.84 6.03
CA GLU A 165 0.87 11.50 7.46
C GLU A 165 2.20 10.94 8.02
N ALA A 166 2.98 10.26 7.17
CA ALA A 166 4.27 9.68 7.56
C ALA A 166 5.48 10.55 7.13
N LYS A 167 5.28 11.70 6.47
CA LYS A 167 6.31 12.52 5.84
C LYS A 167 7.52 12.78 6.73
N ASP A 168 7.31 13.25 7.97
CA ASP A 168 8.40 13.59 8.87
C ASP A 168 9.31 12.39 9.18
N LEU A 169 8.72 11.19 9.32
CA LEU A 169 9.46 9.96 9.57
C LEU A 169 10.21 9.51 8.31
N LEU A 170 9.59 9.63 7.14
CA LEU A 170 10.22 9.33 5.85
C LEU A 170 11.43 10.23 5.61
N MET A 171 11.32 11.52 5.90
CA MET A 171 12.40 12.49 5.75
C MET A 171 13.63 12.13 6.61
N GLN A 172 13.43 11.60 7.81
CA GLN A 172 14.53 11.18 8.69
C GLN A 172 15.31 9.97 8.17
N THR A 173 14.71 9.20 7.27
CA THR A 173 15.27 7.95 6.73
C THR A 173 15.86 8.06 5.33
N LEU A 174 15.82 9.25 4.69
CA LEU A 174 16.36 9.49 3.35
C LEU A 174 17.85 9.10 3.20
N ASN A 175 18.62 9.22 4.28
CA ASN A 175 20.06 8.93 4.29
C ASN A 175 20.39 7.59 4.95
N ALA A 176 19.40 6.70 5.12
CA ALA A 176 19.63 5.41 5.74
C ALA A 176 20.66 4.56 4.96
N GLU A 177 21.40 3.69 5.66
CA GLU A 177 22.34 2.78 5.00
C GLU A 177 21.61 1.73 4.13
N SER A 178 20.44 1.25 4.57
CA SER A 178 19.63 0.29 3.83
C SER A 178 19.13 0.88 2.51
N GLU A 179 19.51 0.25 1.40
CA GLU A 179 19.03 0.57 0.06
C GLU A 179 17.52 0.38 -0.06
N ALA A 180 17.00 -0.75 0.46
CA ALA A 180 15.59 -1.07 0.43
C ALA A 180 14.77 0.00 1.17
N LEU A 181 15.28 0.50 2.30
CA LEU A 181 14.64 1.57 3.05
C LEU A 181 14.63 2.88 2.24
N ARG A 182 15.77 3.28 1.65
CA ARG A 182 15.82 4.50 0.83
C ARG A 182 14.90 4.43 -0.39
N ALA A 183 14.88 3.31 -1.11
CA ALA A 183 13.99 3.11 -2.26
C ALA A 183 12.49 3.23 -1.85
N ALA A 184 12.11 2.58 -0.76
CA ALA A 184 10.75 2.65 -0.23
C ALA A 184 10.36 4.08 0.18
N VAL A 185 11.29 4.80 0.80
CA VAL A 185 11.08 6.21 1.18
C VAL A 185 10.90 7.10 -0.06
N VAL A 186 11.69 6.90 -1.11
CA VAL A 186 11.53 7.62 -2.38
C VAL A 186 10.15 7.37 -2.97
N GLY A 187 9.68 6.12 -3.01
CA GLY A 187 8.33 5.78 -3.46
C GLY A 187 7.22 6.44 -2.62
N ALA A 188 7.40 6.49 -1.30
CA ALA A 188 6.46 7.16 -0.40
C ALA A 188 6.46 8.70 -0.58
N ILE A 189 7.63 9.32 -0.73
CA ILE A 189 7.75 10.76 -1.03
C ILE A 189 7.12 11.11 -2.39
N ALA A 190 7.19 10.22 -3.38
CA ALA A 190 6.48 10.42 -4.64
C ALA A 190 4.96 10.58 -4.44
N LYS A 191 4.39 9.80 -3.52
CA LYS A 191 2.97 9.93 -3.16
C LYS A 191 2.69 11.26 -2.46
N VAL A 192 3.54 11.68 -1.52
CA VAL A 192 3.47 12.99 -0.87
C VAL A 192 3.57 14.13 -1.89
N ALA A 193 4.50 14.03 -2.85
CA ALA A 193 4.66 15.01 -3.92
C ALA A 193 3.40 15.13 -4.79
N GLN A 194 2.73 14.01 -5.07
CA GLN A 194 1.46 13.98 -5.80
C GLN A 194 0.33 14.67 -5.03
N GLU A 195 0.28 14.49 -3.72
CA GLU A 195 -0.78 15.04 -2.87
C GLU A 195 -0.60 16.53 -2.57
N GLU A 196 0.63 16.93 -2.23
CA GLU A 196 0.93 18.29 -1.78
C GLU A 196 1.32 19.24 -2.94
N GLY A 197 1.90 18.72 -4.03
CA GLY A 197 2.42 19.53 -5.14
C GLY A 197 3.58 20.45 -4.75
N SER A 198 4.18 20.25 -3.56
CA SER A 198 5.24 21.10 -3.05
C SER A 198 6.55 20.87 -3.82
N PRO A 199 7.25 21.95 -4.29
CA PRO A 199 8.56 21.83 -4.93
C PRO A 199 9.59 21.07 -4.11
N ASP A 200 9.59 21.24 -2.79
CA ASP A 200 10.55 20.57 -1.89
C ASP A 200 10.49 19.04 -1.99
N ASN A 201 9.29 18.48 -2.19
CA ASN A 201 9.12 17.05 -2.34
C ASN A 201 9.69 16.54 -3.68
N PHE A 202 9.54 17.33 -4.74
CA PHE A 202 10.14 17.01 -6.05
C PHE A 202 11.67 17.15 -6.01
N ASP A 203 12.21 18.11 -5.28
CA ASP A 203 13.66 18.26 -5.09
C ASP A 203 14.27 17.03 -4.41
N ILE A 204 13.57 16.41 -3.47
CA ILE A 204 14.00 15.14 -2.86
C ILE A 204 14.07 14.02 -3.92
N LEU A 205 13.05 13.90 -4.78
CA LEU A 205 13.03 12.91 -5.85
C LEU A 205 14.15 13.18 -6.88
N ILE A 206 14.41 14.44 -7.21
CA ILE A 206 15.53 14.83 -8.10
C ILE A 206 16.87 14.45 -7.47
N ASN A 207 17.07 14.74 -6.19
CA ASN A 207 18.31 14.38 -5.49
C ASN A 207 18.51 12.86 -5.42
N ALA A 208 17.43 12.08 -5.33
CA ALA A 208 17.50 10.61 -5.34
C ALA A 208 17.91 10.02 -6.70
N LEU A 209 17.91 10.80 -7.80
CA LEU A 209 18.46 10.36 -9.09
C LEU A 209 19.99 10.12 -9.04
N ASP A 210 20.68 10.73 -8.08
CA ASP A 210 22.12 10.59 -7.86
C ASP A 210 22.45 9.62 -6.70
N ASP A 211 21.48 8.84 -6.20
CA ASP A 211 21.74 7.87 -5.13
C ASP A 211 22.80 6.84 -5.54
N ARG A 212 23.61 6.42 -4.57
CA ARG A 212 24.61 5.36 -4.74
C ARG A 212 24.01 4.02 -5.22
N SER A 213 22.75 3.73 -4.85
CA SER A 213 22.04 2.53 -5.26
C SER A 213 21.32 2.74 -6.59
N GLU A 214 21.52 1.77 -7.50
CA GLU A 214 20.80 1.71 -8.77
C GLU A 214 19.29 1.65 -8.58
N ASN A 215 18.82 0.85 -7.63
CA ASN A 215 17.40 0.68 -7.35
C ASN A 215 16.74 1.99 -6.91
N VAL A 216 17.41 2.76 -6.04
CA VAL A 216 16.92 4.07 -5.60
C VAL A 216 16.86 5.07 -6.75
N ARG A 217 17.90 5.12 -7.60
CA ARG A 217 17.89 5.97 -8.81
C ARG A 217 16.75 5.61 -9.75
N CYS A 218 16.53 4.31 -9.99
CA CYS A 218 15.45 3.83 -10.86
C CYS A 218 14.06 4.16 -10.30
N GLU A 219 13.87 4.01 -9.00
CA GLU A 219 12.63 4.38 -8.31
C GLU A 219 12.35 5.88 -8.43
N ALA A 220 13.36 6.72 -8.20
CA ALA A 220 13.24 8.17 -8.34
C ALA A 220 12.89 8.60 -9.77
N ALA A 221 13.55 8.02 -10.78
CA ALA A 221 13.25 8.28 -12.19
C ALA A 221 11.81 7.85 -12.54
N ALA A 222 11.39 6.67 -12.10
CA ALA A 222 10.03 6.17 -12.31
C ALA A 222 8.98 7.08 -11.66
N ALA A 223 9.23 7.53 -10.44
CA ALA A 223 8.37 8.45 -9.71
C ALA A 223 8.20 9.79 -10.45
N LEU A 224 9.30 10.44 -10.83
CA LEU A 224 9.29 11.72 -11.55
C LEU A 224 8.61 11.59 -12.93
N GLY A 225 8.83 10.46 -13.63
CA GLY A 225 8.14 10.15 -14.89
C GLY A 225 6.64 9.96 -14.70
N ASN A 226 6.20 9.21 -13.68
CA ASN A 226 4.78 8.98 -13.37
C ASN A 226 4.05 10.27 -13.00
N LEU A 227 4.73 11.16 -12.28
CA LEU A 227 4.22 12.49 -11.90
C LEU A 227 4.27 13.49 -13.06
N ALA A 228 4.84 13.12 -14.21
CA ALA A 228 5.06 13.99 -15.37
C ALA A 228 5.74 15.33 -14.99
N TYR A 229 6.67 15.28 -14.02
CA TYR A 229 7.31 16.48 -13.48
C TYR A 229 8.36 17.04 -14.43
N GLN A 230 7.97 18.02 -15.24
CA GLN A 230 8.78 18.59 -16.31
C GLN A 230 10.15 19.14 -15.85
N PRO A 231 10.29 19.83 -14.68
CA PRO A 231 11.59 20.34 -14.26
C PRO A 231 12.65 19.25 -14.04
N ALA A 232 12.26 17.98 -13.84
CA ALA A 232 13.20 16.86 -13.69
C ALA A 232 13.97 16.51 -14.98
N ILE A 233 13.53 16.98 -16.14
CA ILE A 233 14.18 16.67 -17.44
C ILE A 233 15.68 17.01 -17.40
N SER A 234 16.07 18.15 -16.85
CA SER A 234 17.46 18.56 -16.76
C SER A 234 18.36 17.56 -16.00
N SER A 235 17.78 16.86 -15.00
CA SER A 235 18.48 15.84 -14.21
C SER A 235 18.35 14.43 -14.81
N LEU A 236 17.30 14.15 -15.57
CA LEU A 236 17.10 12.86 -16.23
C LEU A 236 17.95 12.69 -17.51
N LEU A 237 18.18 13.76 -18.29
CA LEU A 237 18.94 13.69 -19.54
C LEU A 237 20.38 13.19 -19.33
N PRO A 238 21.15 13.62 -18.34
CA PRO A 238 22.48 13.06 -18.07
C PRO A 238 22.48 11.55 -17.79
N MET A 239 21.39 11.04 -17.17
CA MET A 239 21.25 9.61 -16.86
C MET A 239 21.12 8.73 -18.11
N LEU A 240 20.79 9.28 -19.28
CA LEU A 240 20.77 8.55 -20.56
C LEU A 240 22.14 8.00 -20.96
N SER A 241 23.23 8.52 -20.38
CA SER A 241 24.60 8.07 -20.59
C SER A 241 25.21 7.38 -19.36
N HIS A 242 24.40 7.00 -18.38
CA HIS A 242 24.87 6.37 -17.15
C HIS A 242 25.49 4.99 -17.45
N PRO A 243 26.56 4.56 -16.71
CA PRO A 243 27.19 3.24 -16.93
C PRO A 243 26.23 2.06 -16.78
N SER A 244 25.28 2.12 -15.85
CA SER A 244 24.27 1.07 -15.63
C SER A 244 23.18 1.11 -16.70
N THR A 245 22.92 -0.03 -17.33
CA THR A 245 21.84 -0.22 -18.30
C THR A 245 20.45 0.04 -17.71
N GLU A 246 20.16 -0.43 -16.49
CA GLU A 246 18.87 -0.22 -15.84
C GLU A 246 18.64 1.26 -15.50
N THR A 247 19.70 1.99 -15.12
CA THR A 247 19.59 3.44 -14.88
C THR A 247 19.28 4.18 -16.19
N ARG A 248 19.96 3.84 -17.33
CA ARG A 248 19.65 4.42 -18.64
C ARG A 248 18.21 4.13 -19.07
N LYS A 249 17.78 2.88 -18.94
CA LYS A 249 16.41 2.44 -19.24
C LYS A 249 15.36 3.24 -18.45
N SER A 250 15.56 3.38 -17.13
CA SER A 250 14.66 4.13 -16.27
C SER A 250 14.58 5.60 -16.67
N ALA A 251 15.72 6.20 -17.05
CA ALA A 251 15.76 7.57 -17.55
C ALA A 251 14.97 7.74 -18.87
N VAL A 252 15.16 6.83 -19.85
CA VAL A 252 14.39 6.85 -21.11
C VAL A 252 12.90 6.77 -20.85
N LEU A 253 12.46 5.86 -19.97
CA LEU A 253 11.04 5.69 -19.63
C LEU A 253 10.47 6.91 -18.90
N ALA A 254 11.26 7.53 -18.02
CA ALA A 254 10.84 8.75 -17.31
C ALA A 254 10.69 9.92 -18.29
N VAL A 255 11.67 10.16 -19.15
CA VAL A 255 11.62 11.20 -20.20
C VAL A 255 10.43 10.97 -21.15
N MET A 256 10.17 9.73 -21.55
CA MET A 256 9.01 9.37 -22.37
C MET A 256 7.67 9.73 -21.69
N LYS A 257 7.53 9.42 -20.40
CA LYS A 257 6.29 9.71 -19.64
C LYS A 257 6.07 11.21 -19.46
N ILE A 258 7.11 11.97 -19.18
CA ILE A 258 7.06 13.44 -19.11
C ILE A 258 6.66 14.02 -20.47
N GLY A 259 7.27 13.53 -21.55
CA GLY A 259 6.78 13.76 -22.92
C GLY A 259 7.04 15.14 -23.48
N GLN A 260 8.15 15.81 -23.13
CA GLN A 260 8.55 17.08 -23.73
C GLN A 260 9.18 16.91 -25.12
N ALA A 261 8.68 17.68 -26.09
CA ALA A 261 9.10 17.58 -27.51
C ALA A 261 10.59 17.85 -27.74
N ASP A 262 11.17 18.75 -26.99
CA ASP A 262 12.58 19.17 -27.09
C ASP A 262 13.57 18.06 -26.63
N THR A 263 13.07 17.04 -25.91
CA THR A 263 13.90 15.90 -25.47
C THR A 263 14.18 14.87 -26.58
N VAL A 264 13.47 14.92 -27.72
CA VAL A 264 13.60 13.96 -28.82
C VAL A 264 15.03 13.92 -29.37
N SER A 265 15.67 15.06 -29.54
CA SER A 265 17.06 15.14 -30.06
C SER A 265 18.07 14.50 -29.09
N ALA A 266 17.87 14.70 -27.77
CA ALA A 266 18.71 14.06 -26.74
C ALA A 266 18.53 12.54 -26.72
N LEU A 267 17.28 12.05 -26.82
CA LEU A 267 16.99 10.61 -26.93
C LEU A 267 17.61 9.97 -28.19
N GLN A 268 17.55 10.66 -29.34
CA GLN A 268 18.18 10.19 -30.59
C GLN A 268 19.71 10.11 -30.47
N THR A 269 20.31 11.10 -29.82
CA THR A 269 21.77 11.11 -29.60
C THR A 269 22.16 9.99 -28.62
N ALA A 270 21.41 9.79 -27.54
CA ALA A 270 21.69 8.70 -26.59
C ALA A 270 21.50 7.33 -27.25
N MET A 271 20.46 7.14 -28.05
CA MET A 271 20.19 5.91 -28.81
C MET A 271 21.34 5.57 -29.78
N ALA A 272 21.89 6.57 -30.45
CA ALA A 272 23.02 6.37 -31.38
C ALA A 272 24.31 5.93 -30.67
N ASN A 273 24.46 6.25 -29.39
CA ASN A 273 25.63 5.89 -28.58
C ASN A 273 25.34 4.67 -27.64
N GLU A 274 24.13 4.10 -27.71
CA GLU A 274 23.75 2.98 -26.84
C GLU A 274 24.43 1.69 -27.30
N THR A 275 25.08 1.02 -26.39
CA THR A 275 25.83 -0.22 -26.60
C THR A 275 25.04 -1.48 -26.28
N ASP A 276 23.92 -1.33 -25.56
CA ASP A 276 23.03 -2.43 -25.21
C ASP A 276 21.86 -2.49 -26.21
N ASP A 277 21.89 -3.46 -27.10
CA ASP A 277 20.87 -3.63 -28.15
C ASP A 277 19.46 -3.80 -27.56
N SER A 278 19.32 -4.24 -26.31
CA SER A 278 18.02 -4.43 -25.65
C SER A 278 17.32 -3.10 -25.37
N LEU A 279 18.04 -1.97 -25.30
CA LEU A 279 17.46 -0.64 -25.09
C LEU A 279 17.01 0.04 -26.39
N GLN A 280 17.49 -0.37 -27.57
CA GLN A 280 17.12 0.24 -28.87
C GLN A 280 15.59 0.30 -29.08
N PRO A 281 14.80 -0.76 -28.80
CA PRO A 281 13.34 -0.71 -28.92
C PRO A 281 12.70 0.30 -27.95
N ILE A 282 13.29 0.48 -26.75
CA ILE A 282 12.77 1.38 -25.73
C ILE A 282 12.98 2.84 -26.14
N PHE A 283 14.15 3.19 -26.68
CA PHE A 283 14.42 4.51 -27.25
C PHE A 283 13.46 4.82 -28.41
N ASN A 284 13.29 3.88 -29.35
CA ASN A 284 12.37 4.04 -30.47
C ASN A 284 10.93 4.27 -30.00
N LEU A 285 10.49 3.51 -29.01
CA LEU A 285 9.16 3.69 -28.40
C LEU A 285 9.03 5.08 -27.78
N ALA A 286 10.01 5.51 -26.98
CA ALA A 286 10.00 6.81 -26.32
C ALA A 286 9.91 7.96 -27.34
N ILE A 287 10.76 7.96 -28.35
CA ILE A 287 10.78 8.98 -29.41
C ILE A 287 9.42 9.01 -30.14
N SER A 288 8.90 7.84 -30.57
CA SER A 288 7.62 7.74 -31.27
C SER A 288 6.44 8.25 -30.42
N GLN A 289 6.40 7.93 -29.12
CA GLN A 289 5.32 8.39 -28.25
C GLN A 289 5.36 9.90 -28.02
N ILE A 290 6.55 10.46 -27.81
CA ILE A 290 6.69 11.93 -27.64
C ILE A 290 6.26 12.66 -28.91
N GLN A 291 6.72 12.21 -30.09
CA GLN A 291 6.34 12.82 -31.37
C GLN A 291 4.84 12.75 -31.64
N LYS A 292 4.19 11.62 -31.34
CA LYS A 292 2.72 11.49 -31.49
C LYS A 292 1.96 12.41 -30.56
N LYS A 293 2.42 12.55 -29.30
CA LYS A 293 1.80 13.45 -28.31
C LYS A 293 1.90 14.92 -28.76
N THR A 294 3.03 15.30 -29.34
CA THR A 294 3.25 16.66 -29.87
C THR A 294 2.36 16.93 -31.07
N ALA A 295 2.32 16.02 -32.06
CA ALA A 295 1.48 16.19 -33.26
C ALA A 295 -0.02 16.29 -32.91
N ALA A 296 -0.49 15.52 -31.92
CA ALA A 296 -1.88 15.59 -31.48
C ALA A 296 -2.25 16.94 -30.79
N ASN A 297 -1.28 17.62 -30.18
CA ASN A 297 -1.51 18.93 -29.59
C ASN A 297 -1.53 20.05 -30.65
N ASP A 298 -0.74 19.90 -31.74
CA ASP A 298 -0.69 20.89 -32.84
C ASP A 298 -1.97 20.88 -33.71
N ASP A 299 -2.75 19.78 -33.69
CA ASP A 299 -4.00 19.64 -34.44
C ASP A 299 -5.22 20.36 -33.78
N TRP A 300 -5.07 20.87 -32.54
CA TRP A 300 -6.13 21.54 -31.79
C TRP A 300 -5.93 23.05 -31.59
N ASP A 301 -4.79 23.61 -32.02
CA ASP A 301 -4.52 25.05 -32.05
C ASP A 301 -4.69 25.62 -33.49
#